data_ca2b2bbc3a87da0e0ecc4959f7252ab0
#
_entry.id   ca2b2bbc3a87da0e0ecc4959f7252ab0
#
_cell.length_a   1.000
_cell.length_b   1.000
_cell.length_c   1.000
_cell.angle_alpha   90.00
_cell.angle_beta   90.00
_cell.angle_gamma   90.00
#
_symmetry.space_group_name_H-M   'P 1'
#
loop_
_entity.id
_entity.type
_entity.pdbx_description
1 polymer ?
#
loop_
_entity_poly.entity_id
_entity_poly.type
_entity_poly.pdbx_seq_one_letter_code
_entity_poly.pdbx_strand_id
1 'polypeptide(L)'
;MNNYIHWLSSFQDYVIKNITFTPFLTVGLYLLLLSVVYWLYQPKNKRFLYVLSLVLCFQVLYFVTKRETSFKNELIFFNAKESAISIFDANKITIFSNDSLIHENQNINEYVTAKFNPKVDFKPLENVLFFKNKKIIIVDESTIFTTSIKPDVVVLRQNSRINIERLIQTTKPKIIIADKSNSYTSIKRWKATCLKYKIPFHAIAEKGFYKM
;
A
#
# COMPACT_ATOMS: atom_id res chain seq x y z
N MET A 1 -23.80 18.44 -30.88
CA MET A 1 -22.69 17.71 -30.21
C MET A 1 -22.64 17.95 -28.70
N ASN A 2 -22.99 19.15 -28.20
CA ASN A 2 -23.00 19.48 -26.75
C ASN A 2 -24.03 18.69 -25.92
N ASN A 3 -25.22 18.39 -26.45
CA ASN A 3 -26.28 17.70 -25.69
C ASN A 3 -25.94 16.26 -25.31
N TYR A 4 -25.14 15.54 -26.12
CA TYR A 4 -24.64 14.20 -25.81
C TYR A 4 -23.63 14.20 -24.64
N ILE A 5 -22.77 15.22 -24.60
CA ILE A 5 -21.78 15.35 -23.53
C ILE A 5 -22.48 15.68 -22.20
N HIS A 6 -23.47 16.59 -22.24
CA HIS A 6 -24.29 16.91 -21.07
C HIS A 6 -25.11 15.71 -20.58
N TRP A 7 -25.67 14.93 -21.49
CA TRP A 7 -26.38 13.71 -21.15
C TRP A 7 -25.44 12.66 -20.54
N LEU A 8 -24.25 12.45 -21.09
CA LEU A 8 -23.23 11.56 -20.51
C LEU A 8 -22.73 12.07 -19.15
N SER A 9 -22.59 13.38 -18.96
CA SER A 9 -22.15 13.95 -17.68
C SER A 9 -23.21 13.80 -16.56
N SER A 10 -24.50 13.65 -16.92
CA SER A 10 -25.54 13.35 -15.92
C SER A 10 -25.45 11.96 -15.32
N PHE A 11 -24.65 11.04 -15.89
CA PHE A 11 -24.38 9.71 -15.36
C PHE A 11 -23.20 9.63 -14.40
N GLN A 12 -22.58 10.76 -14.03
CA GLN A 12 -21.44 10.77 -13.09
C GLN A 12 -21.78 10.16 -11.72
N ASP A 13 -23.04 10.24 -11.29
CA ASP A 13 -23.50 9.63 -10.04
C ASP A 13 -23.56 8.10 -10.10
N TYR A 14 -23.58 7.51 -11.31
CA TYR A 14 -23.57 6.07 -11.53
C TYR A 14 -22.19 5.49 -11.78
N VAL A 15 -21.14 6.32 -11.73
CA VAL A 15 -19.76 5.84 -11.90
C VAL A 15 -19.32 5.09 -10.65
N ILE A 16 -19.18 3.78 -10.77
CA ILE A 16 -18.63 2.95 -9.70
C ILE A 16 -17.12 3.22 -9.63
N LYS A 17 -16.70 3.89 -8.54
CA LYS A 17 -15.29 4.21 -8.28
C LYS A 17 -14.67 3.13 -7.37
N ASN A 18 -13.33 3.06 -7.37
CA ASN A 18 -12.57 2.21 -6.46
C ASN A 18 -12.87 0.70 -6.59
N ILE A 19 -13.00 0.23 -7.83
CA ILE A 19 -13.16 -1.20 -8.11
C ILE A 19 -11.77 -1.85 -8.16
N THR A 20 -11.60 -2.92 -7.41
CA THR A 20 -10.37 -3.71 -7.44
C THR A 20 -10.37 -4.65 -8.63
N PHE A 21 -9.44 -4.46 -9.55
CA PHE A 21 -9.19 -5.38 -10.65
C PHE A 21 -7.79 -5.98 -10.53
N THR A 22 -7.72 -7.27 -10.24
CA THR A 22 -6.48 -8.03 -10.43
C THR A 22 -6.38 -8.49 -11.88
N PRO A 23 -5.17 -8.79 -12.42
CA PRO A 23 -5.04 -9.28 -13.80
C PRO A 23 -5.95 -10.47 -14.11
N PHE A 24 -6.12 -11.39 -13.16
CA PHE A 24 -7.02 -12.55 -13.33
C PHE A 24 -8.49 -12.16 -13.41
N LEU A 25 -8.94 -11.21 -12.58
CA LEU A 25 -10.31 -10.69 -12.64
C LEU A 25 -10.56 -9.94 -13.94
N THR A 26 -9.57 -9.19 -14.43
CA THR A 26 -9.67 -8.47 -15.71
C THR A 26 -9.87 -9.45 -16.87
N VAL A 27 -9.04 -10.50 -16.96
CA VAL A 27 -9.19 -11.55 -17.98
C VAL A 27 -10.55 -12.24 -17.86
N GLY A 28 -10.97 -12.61 -16.66
CA GLY A 28 -12.29 -13.22 -16.41
C GLY A 28 -13.44 -12.34 -16.86
N LEU A 29 -13.36 -11.02 -16.62
CA LEU A 29 -14.38 -10.06 -17.07
C LEU A 29 -14.45 -9.99 -18.60
N TYR A 30 -13.30 -9.93 -19.31
CA TYR A 30 -13.29 -9.91 -20.75
C TYR A 30 -13.89 -11.20 -21.35
N LEU A 31 -13.56 -12.36 -20.82
CA LEU A 31 -14.16 -13.63 -21.24
C LEU A 31 -15.68 -13.64 -21.06
N LEU A 32 -16.15 -13.10 -19.92
CA LEU A 32 -17.57 -12.97 -19.64
C LEU A 32 -18.24 -12.05 -20.66
N LEU A 33 -17.69 -10.85 -20.91
CA LEU A 33 -18.22 -9.92 -21.91
C LEU A 33 -18.31 -10.54 -23.31
N LEU A 34 -17.25 -11.23 -23.76
CA LEU A 34 -17.25 -11.93 -25.04
C LEU A 34 -18.34 -13.01 -25.10
N SER A 35 -18.56 -13.76 -24.01
CA SER A 35 -19.62 -14.77 -23.97
C SER A 35 -21.02 -14.18 -24.05
N VAL A 36 -21.25 -13.01 -23.42
CA VAL A 36 -22.53 -12.28 -23.49
C VAL A 36 -22.77 -11.79 -24.92
N VAL A 37 -21.77 -11.16 -25.56
CA VAL A 37 -21.87 -10.69 -26.96
C VAL A 37 -22.17 -11.87 -27.89
N TYR A 38 -21.48 -12.99 -27.72
CA TYR A 38 -21.70 -14.20 -28.52
C TYR A 38 -23.13 -14.76 -28.35
N TRP A 39 -23.66 -14.73 -27.13
CA TRP A 39 -25.04 -15.14 -26.87
C TRP A 39 -26.04 -14.17 -27.52
N LEU A 40 -25.83 -12.86 -27.42
CA LEU A 40 -26.71 -11.85 -28.05
C LEU A 40 -26.75 -11.97 -29.59
N TYR A 41 -25.62 -12.32 -30.21
CA TYR A 41 -25.59 -12.55 -31.67
C TYR A 41 -26.43 -13.74 -32.13
N GLN A 42 -26.52 -14.80 -31.33
CA GLN A 42 -27.36 -15.96 -31.60
C GLN A 42 -27.99 -16.50 -30.32
N PRO A 43 -29.15 -15.99 -29.92
CA PRO A 43 -29.79 -16.33 -28.67
C PRO A 43 -30.32 -17.78 -28.70
N LYS A 44 -29.64 -18.69 -27.99
CA LYS A 44 -30.05 -20.08 -27.79
C LYS A 44 -30.01 -20.40 -26.29
N ASN A 45 -30.99 -21.15 -25.79
CA ASN A 45 -31.08 -21.51 -24.38
C ASN A 45 -29.82 -22.21 -23.82
N LYS A 46 -29.17 -23.06 -24.62
CA LYS A 46 -27.90 -23.71 -24.23
C LYS A 46 -26.77 -22.70 -24.04
N ARG A 47 -26.67 -21.66 -24.90
CA ARG A 47 -25.65 -20.62 -24.78
C ARG A 47 -25.88 -19.73 -23.58
N PHE A 48 -27.14 -19.45 -23.24
CA PHE A 48 -27.49 -18.74 -22.02
C PHE A 48 -26.98 -19.46 -20.77
N LEU A 49 -27.09 -20.79 -20.70
CA LEU A 49 -26.53 -21.60 -19.61
C LEU A 49 -25.00 -21.44 -19.50
N TYR A 50 -24.28 -21.35 -20.62
CA TYR A 50 -22.83 -21.10 -20.58
C TYR A 50 -22.51 -19.71 -20.03
N VAL A 51 -23.24 -18.67 -20.42
CA VAL A 51 -23.06 -17.32 -19.86
C VAL A 51 -23.31 -17.35 -18.36
N LEU A 52 -24.40 -17.97 -17.90
CA LEU A 52 -24.71 -18.08 -16.48
C LEU A 52 -23.61 -18.82 -15.71
N SER A 53 -23.09 -19.91 -16.27
CA SER A 53 -21.97 -20.67 -15.68
C SER A 53 -20.71 -19.78 -15.56
N LEU A 54 -20.39 -18.97 -16.59
CA LEU A 54 -19.24 -18.06 -16.54
C LEU A 54 -19.45 -16.95 -15.51
N VAL A 55 -20.66 -16.42 -15.33
CA VAL A 55 -20.98 -15.46 -14.26
C VAL A 55 -20.70 -16.08 -12.88
N LEU A 56 -21.15 -17.31 -12.65
CA LEU A 56 -20.88 -18.02 -11.38
C LEU A 56 -19.38 -18.26 -11.16
N CYS A 57 -18.65 -18.71 -12.20
CA CYS A 57 -17.21 -18.86 -12.14
C CYS A 57 -16.51 -17.55 -11.80
N PHE A 58 -16.92 -16.44 -12.41
CA PHE A 58 -16.36 -15.11 -12.14
C PHE A 58 -16.63 -14.67 -10.69
N GLN A 59 -17.82 -14.91 -10.15
CA GLN A 59 -18.14 -14.62 -8.76
C GLN A 59 -17.26 -15.44 -7.80
N VAL A 60 -17.10 -16.74 -8.06
CA VAL A 60 -16.21 -17.59 -7.24
C VAL A 60 -14.76 -17.06 -7.30
N LEU A 61 -14.26 -16.74 -8.49
CA LEU A 61 -12.93 -16.18 -8.68
C LEU A 61 -12.76 -14.86 -7.87
N TYR A 62 -13.76 -13.98 -7.91
CA TYR A 62 -13.76 -12.73 -7.14
C TYR A 62 -13.66 -13.01 -5.62
N PHE A 63 -14.50 -13.90 -5.09
CA PHE A 63 -14.48 -14.23 -3.66
C PHE A 63 -13.19 -14.89 -3.22
N VAL A 64 -12.63 -15.80 -4.02
CA VAL A 64 -11.34 -16.45 -3.73
C VAL A 64 -10.23 -15.40 -3.69
N THR A 65 -10.14 -14.54 -4.70
CA THR A 65 -9.12 -13.48 -4.77
C THR A 65 -9.23 -12.51 -3.59
N LYS A 66 -10.44 -12.09 -3.24
CA LYS A 66 -10.69 -11.24 -2.09
C LYS A 66 -10.24 -11.90 -0.78
N ARG A 67 -10.60 -13.17 -0.59
CA ARG A 67 -10.22 -13.94 0.60
C ARG A 67 -8.69 -14.08 0.72
N GLU A 68 -8.01 -14.48 -0.34
CA GLU A 68 -6.55 -14.61 -0.34
C GLU A 68 -5.85 -13.29 -0.01
N THR A 69 -6.37 -12.17 -0.53
CA THR A 69 -5.83 -10.84 -0.24
C THR A 69 -6.02 -10.47 1.23
N SER A 70 -7.17 -10.80 1.82
CA SER A 70 -7.50 -10.48 3.22
C SER A 70 -6.62 -11.20 4.24
N PHE A 71 -6.06 -12.37 3.90
CA PHE A 71 -5.18 -13.12 4.79
C PHE A 71 -3.70 -12.70 4.74
N LYS A 72 -3.33 -11.78 3.85
CA LYS A 72 -1.94 -11.31 3.73
C LYS A 72 -1.70 -10.18 4.73
N ASN A 73 -0.85 -10.43 5.72
CA ASN A 73 -0.40 -9.40 6.65
C ASN A 73 0.82 -8.70 6.07
N GLU A 74 0.72 -7.39 5.88
CA GLU A 74 1.75 -6.57 5.23
C GLU A 74 1.99 -5.28 6.00
N LEU A 75 3.23 -4.83 6.00
CA LEU A 75 3.61 -3.51 6.47
C LEU A 75 4.24 -2.75 5.31
N ILE A 76 3.74 -1.55 5.04
CA ILE A 76 4.20 -0.70 3.93
C ILE A 76 4.58 0.68 4.45
N PHE A 77 5.76 1.13 4.01
CA PHE A 77 6.22 2.51 4.14
C PHE A 77 5.96 3.23 2.82
N PHE A 78 5.03 4.18 2.82
CA PHE A 78 4.61 4.85 1.61
C PHE A 78 5.61 5.90 1.13
N ASN A 79 5.64 6.10 -0.18
CA ASN A 79 6.31 7.23 -0.81
C ASN A 79 5.39 8.46 -0.78
N ALA A 80 5.14 8.99 0.41
CA ALA A 80 4.34 10.18 0.65
C ALA A 80 5.22 11.36 1.09
N LYS A 81 4.74 12.60 0.96
CA LYS A 81 5.47 13.80 1.36
C LYS A 81 5.77 13.78 2.86
N GLU A 82 4.79 13.44 3.66
CA GLU A 82 4.91 13.14 5.09
C GLU A 82 5.00 11.63 5.31
N SER A 83 5.62 11.23 6.41
CA SER A 83 5.77 9.81 6.75
C SER A 83 4.42 9.15 6.92
N ALA A 84 4.19 8.10 6.14
CA ALA A 84 2.99 7.28 6.22
C ALA A 84 3.39 5.80 6.24
N ILE A 85 2.93 5.10 7.26
CA ILE A 85 3.17 3.67 7.45
C ILE A 85 1.82 2.98 7.55
N SER A 86 1.59 1.94 6.78
CA SER A 86 0.39 1.14 6.92
C SER A 86 0.70 -0.26 7.41
N ILE A 87 -0.16 -0.75 8.28
CA ILE A 87 -0.23 -2.14 8.69
C ILE A 87 -1.55 -2.71 8.18
N PHE A 88 -1.46 -3.71 7.32
CA PHE A 88 -2.61 -4.49 6.88
C PHE A 88 -2.63 -5.81 7.62
N ASP A 89 -3.67 -6.04 8.40
CA ASP A 89 -3.87 -7.25 9.18
C ASP A 89 -5.36 -7.58 9.27
N ALA A 90 -5.72 -8.85 9.08
CA ALA A 90 -7.07 -9.39 9.23
C ALA A 90 -8.16 -8.53 8.55
N ASN A 91 -7.94 -8.13 7.28
CA ASN A 91 -8.88 -7.30 6.49
C ASN A 91 -9.10 -5.88 7.05
N LYS A 92 -8.13 -5.38 7.81
CA LYS A 92 -8.12 -4.02 8.35
C LYS A 92 -6.80 -3.34 7.98
N ILE A 93 -6.87 -2.10 7.53
CA ILE A 93 -5.69 -1.25 7.32
C ILE A 93 -5.62 -0.23 8.46
N THR A 94 -4.50 -0.19 9.17
CA THR A 94 -4.19 0.90 10.08
C THR A 94 -3.10 1.74 9.48
N ILE A 95 -3.38 3.02 9.25
CA ILE A 95 -2.45 3.99 8.68
C ILE A 95 -1.95 4.90 9.78
N PHE A 96 -0.65 4.92 9.98
CA PHE A 96 0.04 5.77 10.95
C PHE A 96 0.63 6.96 10.21
N SER A 97 0.15 8.16 10.51
CA SER A 97 0.67 9.42 9.96
C SER A 97 0.29 10.59 10.84
N ASN A 98 1.09 11.66 10.80
CA ASN A 98 0.78 12.92 11.44
C ASN A 98 0.19 13.96 10.47
N ASP A 99 0.05 13.58 9.20
CA ASP A 99 -0.57 14.42 8.17
C ASP A 99 -2.09 14.29 8.22
N SER A 100 -2.78 15.41 8.45
CA SER A 100 -4.25 15.47 8.48
C SER A 100 -4.90 15.19 7.11
N LEU A 101 -4.16 15.45 6.02
CA LEU A 101 -4.62 15.25 4.64
C LEU A 101 -4.22 13.89 4.08
N ILE A 102 -3.70 13.00 4.89
CA ILE A 102 -3.21 11.70 4.45
C ILE A 102 -4.30 10.85 3.77
N HIS A 103 -5.55 11.05 4.13
CA HIS A 103 -6.71 10.37 3.54
C HIS A 103 -6.97 10.76 2.06
N GLU A 104 -6.44 11.91 1.61
CA GLU A 104 -6.54 12.36 0.22
C GLU A 104 -5.37 11.85 -0.65
N ASN A 105 -4.39 11.19 -0.04
CA ASN A 105 -3.21 10.73 -0.77
C ASN A 105 -3.57 9.60 -1.75
N GLN A 106 -3.31 9.85 -3.03
CA GLN A 106 -3.66 8.92 -4.12
C GLN A 106 -3.03 7.54 -3.94
N ASN A 107 -1.74 7.46 -3.56
CA ASN A 107 -1.04 6.19 -3.39
C ASN A 107 -1.69 5.32 -2.30
N ILE A 108 -2.19 5.97 -1.25
CA ILE A 108 -2.88 5.29 -0.15
C ILE A 108 -4.26 4.80 -0.61
N ASN A 109 -5.01 5.64 -1.32
CA ASN A 109 -6.32 5.28 -1.85
C ASN A 109 -6.22 4.13 -2.87
N GLU A 110 -5.22 4.15 -3.73
CA GLU A 110 -4.93 3.06 -4.66
C GLU A 110 -4.58 1.76 -3.91
N TYR A 111 -3.77 1.86 -2.85
CA TYR A 111 -3.44 0.71 -2.02
C TYR A 111 -4.68 0.13 -1.32
N VAL A 112 -5.51 0.97 -0.71
CA VAL A 112 -6.77 0.56 -0.06
C VAL A 112 -7.68 -0.13 -1.08
N THR A 113 -7.82 0.47 -2.27
CA THR A 113 -8.60 -0.12 -3.36
C THR A 113 -8.02 -1.48 -3.76
N ALA A 114 -6.71 -1.60 -3.96
CA ALA A 114 -6.06 -2.87 -4.31
C ALA A 114 -6.27 -3.98 -3.25
N LYS A 115 -6.61 -3.61 -2.01
CA LYS A 115 -6.95 -4.54 -0.92
C LYS A 115 -8.45 -4.81 -0.76
N PHE A 116 -9.26 -4.50 -1.78
CA PHE A 116 -10.73 -4.67 -1.76
C PHE A 116 -11.44 -3.78 -0.72
N ASN A 117 -10.95 -2.56 -0.54
CA ASN A 117 -11.51 -1.55 0.34
C ASN A 117 -11.83 -2.07 1.76
N PRO A 118 -10.82 -2.56 2.49
CA PRO A 118 -11.03 -3.00 3.87
C PRO A 118 -11.32 -1.79 4.77
N LYS A 119 -11.68 -2.05 6.02
CA LYS A 119 -11.82 -0.98 7.01
C LYS A 119 -10.49 -0.28 7.22
N VAL A 120 -10.48 1.05 7.12
CA VAL A 120 -9.28 1.87 7.31
C VAL A 120 -9.40 2.65 8.62
N ASP A 121 -8.41 2.54 9.48
CA ASP A 121 -8.25 3.34 10.69
C ASP A 121 -7.01 4.23 10.54
N PHE A 122 -7.14 5.51 10.91
CA PHE A 122 -6.03 6.45 10.96
C PHE A 122 -5.58 6.66 12.39
N LYS A 123 -4.26 6.61 12.62
CA LYS A 123 -3.66 6.83 13.92
C LYS A 123 -2.46 7.77 13.82
N PRO A 124 -2.15 8.53 14.87
CA PRO A 124 -0.91 9.29 14.92
C PRO A 124 0.30 8.35 14.83
N LEU A 125 1.38 8.86 14.25
CA LEU A 125 2.62 8.09 14.12
C LEU A 125 3.34 8.05 15.47
N GLU A 126 3.49 6.85 16.00
CA GLU A 126 4.19 6.58 17.25
C GLU A 126 5.68 6.32 16.99
N ASN A 127 6.54 6.61 17.98
CA ASN A 127 7.99 6.41 17.83
C ASN A 127 8.39 4.93 17.81
N VAL A 128 7.52 4.04 18.27
CA VAL A 128 7.76 2.59 18.28
C VAL A 128 6.53 1.89 17.72
N LEU A 129 6.73 1.07 16.70
CA LEU A 129 5.69 0.22 16.14
C LEU A 129 6.11 -1.25 16.22
N PHE A 130 5.12 -2.11 16.38
CA PHE A 130 5.30 -3.55 16.37
C PHE A 130 4.53 -4.14 15.21
N PHE A 131 5.20 -4.98 14.41
CA PHE A 131 4.57 -5.71 13.33
C PHE A 131 5.04 -7.17 13.34
N LYS A 132 4.13 -8.10 13.61
CA LYS A 132 4.49 -9.49 13.91
C LYS A 132 5.55 -9.50 15.03
N ASN A 133 6.67 -10.17 14.83
CA ASN A 133 7.76 -10.24 15.80
C ASN A 133 8.86 -9.18 15.55
N LYS A 134 8.60 -8.18 14.69
CA LYS A 134 9.57 -7.14 14.37
C LYS A 134 9.30 -5.86 15.17
N LYS A 135 10.35 -5.29 15.72
CA LYS A 135 10.34 -4.00 16.41
C LYS A 135 10.83 -2.91 15.48
N ILE A 136 10.04 -1.89 15.30
CA ILE A 136 10.31 -0.76 14.40
C ILE A 136 10.43 0.48 15.24
N ILE A 137 11.57 1.15 15.17
CA ILE A 137 11.77 2.46 15.81
C ILE A 137 11.77 3.53 14.74
N ILE A 138 11.03 4.60 15.01
CA ILE A 138 10.95 5.78 14.17
C ILE A 138 11.72 6.89 14.85
N VAL A 139 12.69 7.44 14.14
CA VAL A 139 13.57 8.51 14.61
C VAL A 139 13.31 9.74 13.76
N ASP A 140 12.81 10.77 14.42
CA ASP A 140 12.51 12.06 13.83
C ASP A 140 13.57 13.13 14.18
N GLU A 141 13.26 14.38 13.94
CA GLU A 141 14.11 15.53 14.24
C GLU A 141 14.44 15.64 15.75
N SER A 142 13.54 15.18 16.62
CA SER A 142 13.76 15.22 18.09
C SER A 142 14.90 14.31 18.55
N THR A 143 15.31 13.37 17.71
CA THR A 143 16.37 12.36 18.01
C THR A 143 16.14 11.53 19.27
N ILE A 144 14.94 11.59 19.84
CA ILE A 144 14.58 10.82 21.03
C ILE A 144 14.27 9.38 20.59
N PHE A 145 15.11 8.45 20.96
CA PHE A 145 14.83 7.04 20.79
C PHE A 145 15.25 6.27 22.05
N THR A 146 14.47 5.27 22.37
CA THR A 146 14.73 4.44 23.56
C THR A 146 15.84 3.43 23.23
N THR A 147 16.99 3.59 23.85
CA THR A 147 18.14 2.66 23.68
C THR A 147 17.89 1.28 24.29
N SER A 148 16.89 1.14 25.16
CA SER A 148 16.52 -0.13 25.80
C SER A 148 15.94 -1.16 24.83
N ILE A 149 15.46 -0.74 23.65
CA ILE A 149 14.84 -1.61 22.66
C ILE A 149 15.83 -1.87 21.52
N LYS A 150 16.12 -3.13 21.24
CA LYS A 150 16.87 -3.52 20.04
C LYS A 150 15.88 -3.61 18.86
N PRO A 151 15.88 -2.66 17.91
CA PRO A 151 14.96 -2.67 16.78
C PRO A 151 15.43 -3.61 15.68
N ASP A 152 14.50 -4.23 14.98
CA ASP A 152 14.79 -4.89 13.71
C ASP A 152 14.89 -3.87 12.57
N VAL A 153 14.08 -2.82 12.63
CA VAL A 153 13.97 -1.76 11.63
C VAL A 153 14.08 -0.39 12.28
N VAL A 154 14.89 0.46 11.70
CA VAL A 154 14.96 1.88 12.07
C VAL A 154 14.48 2.72 10.89
N VAL A 155 13.53 3.62 11.14
CA VAL A 155 13.01 4.56 10.16
C VAL A 155 13.52 5.95 10.50
N LEU A 156 14.18 6.59 9.56
CA LEU A 156 14.70 7.96 9.69
C LEU A 156 13.78 8.92 8.95
N ARG A 157 13.31 9.96 9.63
CA ARG A 157 12.44 10.99 9.06
C ARG A 157 12.88 12.39 9.44
N GLN A 158 12.36 13.39 8.69
CA GLN A 158 12.50 14.83 9.00
C GLN A 158 13.95 15.27 9.25
N ASN A 159 14.90 14.73 8.46
CA ASN A 159 16.32 15.06 8.56
C ASN A 159 16.91 14.89 9.97
N SER A 160 16.55 13.82 10.65
CA SER A 160 17.03 13.55 12.01
C SER A 160 18.54 13.74 12.11
N ARG A 161 18.99 14.51 13.13
CA ARG A 161 20.42 14.82 13.37
C ARG A 161 21.14 13.71 14.12
N ILE A 162 20.66 12.47 13.97
CA ILE A 162 21.21 11.32 14.67
C ILE A 162 22.59 10.93 14.13
N ASN A 163 23.46 10.51 15.03
CA ASN A 163 24.71 9.84 14.65
C ASN A 163 24.40 8.38 14.29
N ILE A 164 24.30 8.10 12.99
CA ILE A 164 23.98 6.76 12.45
C ILE A 164 25.02 5.72 12.85
N GLU A 165 26.29 6.08 12.93
CA GLU A 165 27.36 5.17 13.36
C GLU A 165 27.10 4.68 14.81
N ARG A 166 26.84 5.61 15.71
CA ARG A 166 26.51 5.29 17.10
C ARG A 166 25.23 4.46 17.20
N LEU A 167 24.19 4.83 16.41
CA LEU A 167 22.93 4.08 16.38
C LEU A 167 23.17 2.63 15.93
N ILE A 168 23.91 2.41 14.86
CA ILE A 168 24.24 1.05 14.38
C ILE A 168 24.99 0.25 15.42
N GLN A 169 25.99 0.85 16.09
CA GLN A 169 26.79 0.17 17.10
C GLN A 169 25.96 -0.22 18.34
N THR A 170 25.05 0.65 18.76
CA THR A 170 24.24 0.41 19.97
C THR A 170 23.06 -0.51 19.72
N THR A 171 22.36 -0.36 18.61
CA THR A 171 21.08 -1.05 18.35
C THR A 171 21.17 -2.23 17.39
N LYS A 172 22.18 -2.25 16.51
CA LYS A 172 22.44 -3.31 15.48
C LYS A 172 21.17 -3.66 14.70
N PRO A 173 20.53 -2.70 14.03
CA PRO A 173 19.29 -2.95 13.28
C PRO A 173 19.56 -3.84 12.07
N LYS A 174 18.54 -4.61 11.65
CA LYS A 174 18.63 -5.44 10.44
C LYS A 174 18.54 -4.63 9.15
N ILE A 175 17.83 -3.49 9.21
CA ILE A 175 17.67 -2.56 8.09
C ILE A 175 17.40 -1.15 8.59
N ILE A 176 17.89 -0.16 7.85
CA ILE A 176 17.59 1.25 8.04
C ILE A 176 16.81 1.76 6.83
N ILE A 177 15.67 2.42 7.07
CA ILE A 177 14.80 2.99 6.06
C ILE A 177 14.84 4.51 6.22
N ALA A 178 15.12 5.25 5.15
CA ALA A 178 14.96 6.71 5.12
C ALA A 178 13.68 7.04 4.34
N ASP A 179 12.74 7.72 4.97
CA ASP A 179 11.50 8.13 4.31
C ASP A 179 11.73 9.32 3.36
N LYS A 180 10.69 9.73 2.65
CA LYS A 180 10.76 10.81 1.65
C LYS A 180 10.91 12.21 2.27
N SER A 181 10.64 12.39 3.56
CA SER A 181 10.79 13.69 4.24
C SER A 181 12.25 14.11 4.42
N ASN A 182 13.20 13.21 4.13
CA ASN A 182 14.62 13.47 4.30
C ASN A 182 15.24 14.10 3.05
N SER A 183 16.21 15.01 3.26
CA SER A 183 16.97 15.64 2.21
C SER A 183 17.94 14.65 1.53
N TYR A 184 18.22 14.88 0.26
CA TYR A 184 19.17 14.08 -0.51
C TYR A 184 20.55 13.98 0.16
N THR A 185 21.04 15.08 0.73
CA THR A 185 22.33 15.14 1.42
C THR A 185 22.38 14.24 2.66
N SER A 186 21.30 14.23 3.45
CA SER A 186 21.16 13.35 4.61
C SER A 186 21.12 11.88 4.19
N ILE A 187 20.32 11.55 3.19
CA ILE A 187 20.20 10.20 2.63
C ILE A 187 21.57 9.70 2.13
N LYS A 188 22.30 10.52 1.36
CA LYS A 188 23.63 10.17 0.83
C LYS A 188 24.63 9.86 1.95
N ARG A 189 24.67 10.70 2.98
CA ARG A 189 25.53 10.51 4.15
C ARG A 189 25.19 9.22 4.91
N TRP A 190 23.92 8.98 5.20
CA TRP A 190 23.47 7.78 5.91
C TRP A 190 23.72 6.51 5.12
N LYS A 191 23.49 6.55 3.81
CA LYS A 191 23.76 5.43 2.89
C LYS A 191 25.24 5.03 2.90
N ALA A 192 26.15 6.00 2.88
CA ALA A 192 27.59 5.75 2.96
C ALA A 192 27.99 5.10 4.30
N THR A 193 27.43 5.58 5.43
CA THR A 193 27.69 4.99 6.74
C THR A 193 27.11 3.57 6.84
N CYS A 194 25.88 3.34 6.38
CA CYS A 194 25.27 2.01 6.38
C CYS A 194 26.07 1.01 5.55
N LEU A 195 26.60 1.45 4.39
CA LEU A 195 27.47 0.63 3.54
C LEU A 195 28.77 0.22 4.28
N LYS A 196 29.42 1.15 4.99
CA LYS A 196 30.60 0.89 5.81
C LYS A 196 30.35 -0.21 6.86
N TYR A 197 29.17 -0.18 7.47
CA TYR A 197 28.77 -1.15 8.51
C TYR A 197 28.02 -2.38 7.97
N LYS A 198 27.91 -2.51 6.64
CA LYS A 198 27.19 -3.62 5.96
C LYS A 198 25.74 -3.77 6.43
N ILE A 199 25.07 -2.68 6.78
CA ILE A 199 23.66 -2.64 7.13
C ILE A 199 22.84 -2.31 5.87
N PRO A 200 21.81 -3.09 5.52
CA PRO A 200 20.88 -2.78 4.45
C PRO A 200 20.25 -1.40 4.63
N PHE A 201 20.25 -0.59 3.57
CA PHE A 201 19.67 0.76 3.57
C PHE A 201 18.69 0.92 2.42
N HIS A 202 17.47 1.38 2.75
CA HIS A 202 16.44 1.68 1.77
C HIS A 202 16.01 3.14 1.87
N ALA A 203 16.27 3.91 0.82
CA ALA A 203 15.78 5.28 0.70
C ALA A 203 14.49 5.29 -0.12
N ILE A 204 13.37 5.64 0.49
CA ILE A 204 12.06 5.68 -0.17
C ILE A 204 12.05 6.71 -1.31
N ALA A 205 12.77 7.83 -1.15
CA ALA A 205 12.89 8.85 -2.20
C ALA A 205 13.59 8.34 -3.47
N GLU A 206 14.50 7.36 -3.35
CA GLU A 206 15.25 6.80 -4.49
C GLU A 206 14.59 5.54 -5.06
N LYS A 207 14.07 4.67 -4.19
CA LYS A 207 13.64 3.31 -4.55
C LYS A 207 12.13 3.09 -4.50
N GLY A 208 11.37 4.11 -4.10
CA GLY A 208 9.93 3.99 -3.89
C GLY A 208 9.57 3.35 -2.54
N PHE A 209 8.32 2.94 -2.40
CA PHE A 209 7.80 2.35 -1.16
C PHE A 209 8.57 1.10 -0.73
N TYR A 210 8.58 0.84 0.58
CA TYR A 210 9.18 -0.38 1.13
C TYR A 210 8.08 -1.25 1.76
N LYS A 211 8.12 -2.54 1.45
CA LYS A 211 7.13 -3.53 1.90
C LYS A 211 7.82 -4.65 2.68
N MET A 212 7.20 -5.05 3.80
CA MET A 212 7.55 -6.20 4.62
C MET A 212 6.42 -7.18 4.78
#